data_6fcea9910b5e64d8f6c6cbea121d8bcb
#
_entry.id   6fcea9910b5e64d8f6c6cbea121d8bcb
#
_cell.length_a   1.000
_cell.length_b   1.000
_cell.length_c   1.000
_cell.angle_alpha   90.00
_cell.angle_beta   90.00
_cell.angle_gamma   90.00
#
_symmetry.space_group_name_H-M   'P 1'
#
loop_
_entity.id
_entity.type
_entity.pdbx_description
1 polymer ?
#
loop_
_entity_poly.entity_id
_entity_poly.type
_entity_poly.pdbx_seq_one_letter_code
_entity_poly.pdbx_strand_id
1 'polypeptide(L)'
;MFARASCPSVSAVTGLDTLAMLFPNVATTNGITVRVAVSYLAEQSDPSINRWFWSYHVRIENGGGRSVQLLSRSWKITDGRGVVHEVQGEGVVGEMPLIAPEGSFDYVSGCPLDTPSGSMSGSYRMVDEDGGTFDVDIPKFALLAPVN
;
A
#
# COMPACT_ATOMS: atom_id res chain seq x y z
N MET A 1 2.13 1.55 -14.05
CA MET A 1 2.53 1.29 -12.66
C MET A 1 3.97 1.68 -12.45
N PHE A 2 4.29 2.35 -11.36
CA PHE A 2 5.62 2.87 -11.14
C PHE A 2 5.88 3.09 -9.65
N ALA A 3 7.16 3.14 -9.29
CA ALA A 3 7.60 3.41 -7.92
C ALA A 3 8.30 4.76 -7.86
N ARG A 4 8.23 5.40 -6.72
CA ARG A 4 8.88 6.68 -6.50
C ARG A 4 9.71 6.61 -5.24
N ALA A 5 10.87 7.21 -5.30
CA ALA A 5 11.83 7.12 -4.21
C ALA A 5 11.41 7.93 -2.97
N SER A 6 10.65 8.99 -3.13
CA SER A 6 10.27 9.79 -1.98
C SER A 6 9.08 10.66 -2.30
N CYS A 7 8.42 11.07 -1.26
CA CYS A 7 7.37 12.06 -1.36
C CYS A 7 7.95 13.45 -1.41
N PRO A 8 7.24 14.39 -2.04
CA PRO A 8 7.61 15.78 -1.92
C PRO A 8 7.60 16.18 -0.44
N SER A 9 8.50 17.00 -0.07
CA SER A 9 8.55 17.43 1.30
C SER A 9 7.40 18.39 1.60
N VAL A 10 6.83 18.22 2.77
CA VAL A 10 5.80 19.12 3.27
C VAL A 10 6.35 19.66 4.57
N SER A 11 7.24 20.60 4.43
CA SER A 11 8.11 20.97 5.52
C SER A 11 7.47 21.91 6.53
N ALA A 12 6.34 22.49 6.22
CA ALA A 12 5.78 23.53 7.08
C ALA A 12 5.07 22.98 8.32
N VAL A 13 4.81 21.67 8.37
CA VAL A 13 4.06 21.02 9.42
C VAL A 13 4.91 19.91 9.98
N THR A 14 4.60 19.45 11.20
CA THR A 14 5.31 18.28 11.73
C THR A 14 5.08 17.11 10.77
N GLY A 15 6.12 16.32 10.55
CA GLY A 15 6.03 15.21 9.61
C GLY A 15 4.93 14.20 9.96
N LEU A 16 4.69 13.99 11.25
CA LEU A 16 3.68 13.05 11.70
C LEU A 16 2.27 13.51 11.32
N ASP A 17 1.95 14.77 11.55
CA ASP A 17 0.62 15.27 11.21
C ASP A 17 0.39 15.25 9.72
N THR A 18 1.41 15.61 8.96
CA THR A 18 1.31 15.63 7.51
C THR A 18 1.11 14.22 6.96
N LEU A 19 1.88 13.25 7.47
CA LEU A 19 1.76 11.87 7.01
C LEU A 19 0.40 11.28 7.35
N ALA A 20 -0.14 11.61 8.54
CA ALA A 20 -1.46 11.13 8.92
C ALA A 20 -2.56 11.68 8.02
N MET A 21 -2.39 12.91 7.53
CA MET A 21 -3.36 13.49 6.61
C MET A 21 -3.26 12.89 5.20
N LEU A 22 -2.03 12.67 4.71
CA LEU A 22 -1.80 12.15 3.37
C LEU A 22 -2.06 10.64 3.27
N PHE A 23 -1.81 9.91 4.36
CA PHE A 23 -1.93 8.46 4.40
C PHE A 23 -2.79 8.09 5.60
N PRO A 24 -4.12 8.08 5.42
CA PRO A 24 -5.02 7.84 6.56
C PRO A 24 -5.00 6.40 7.09
N ASN A 25 -4.48 5.45 6.30
CA ASN A 25 -4.43 4.05 6.71
C ASN A 25 -3.01 3.69 7.09
N VAL A 26 -2.82 3.18 8.29
CA VAL A 26 -1.50 2.96 8.86
C VAL A 26 -1.49 1.68 9.70
N ALA A 27 -0.42 0.89 9.57
CA ALA A 27 -0.16 -0.25 10.44
C ALA A 27 1.33 -0.36 10.67
N THR A 28 1.73 -0.79 11.87
CA THR A 28 3.13 -0.98 12.21
C THR A 28 3.34 -2.40 12.73
N THR A 29 4.33 -3.09 12.20
CA THR A 29 4.71 -4.44 12.59
C THR A 29 6.23 -4.49 12.71
N ASN A 30 6.72 -4.89 13.88
CA ASN A 30 8.17 -5.04 14.11
C ASN A 30 8.98 -3.82 13.68
N GLY A 31 8.46 -2.63 13.98
CA GLY A 31 9.14 -1.38 13.64
C GLY A 31 8.98 -0.94 12.19
N ILE A 32 8.30 -1.72 11.36
CA ILE A 32 8.04 -1.35 9.97
C ILE A 32 6.63 -0.76 9.89
N THR A 33 6.52 0.45 9.40
CA THR A 33 5.24 1.15 9.25
C THR A 33 4.83 1.16 7.79
N VAL A 34 3.60 0.73 7.52
CA VAL A 34 3.01 0.76 6.18
C VAL A 34 1.89 1.77 6.20
N ARG A 35 1.95 2.74 5.29
CA ARG A 35 0.96 3.80 5.14
C ARG A 35 0.34 3.71 3.76
N VAL A 36 -0.98 3.85 3.67
CA VAL A 36 -1.68 3.73 2.39
C VAL A 36 -2.63 4.89 2.21
N ALA A 37 -2.60 5.47 1.01
CA ALA A 37 -3.57 6.45 0.55
C ALA A 37 -4.20 5.92 -0.72
N VAL A 38 -5.53 5.95 -0.80
CA VAL A 38 -6.25 5.41 -1.95
C VAL A 38 -7.00 6.54 -2.64
N SER A 39 -7.09 6.45 -3.97
CA SER A 39 -7.80 7.44 -4.78
C SER A 39 -8.64 6.74 -5.83
N TYR A 40 -9.90 7.15 -5.95
CA TYR A 40 -10.75 6.67 -7.02
C TYR A 40 -10.39 7.38 -8.32
N LEU A 41 -10.24 6.61 -9.40
CA LEU A 41 -9.84 7.14 -10.70
C LEU A 41 -11.05 7.15 -11.64
N ALA A 42 -11.83 8.23 -11.60
CA ALA A 42 -13.03 8.35 -12.42
C ALA A 42 -12.72 8.23 -13.90
N GLU A 43 -11.58 8.78 -14.33
CA GLU A 43 -11.21 8.78 -15.74
C GLU A 43 -10.89 7.38 -16.26
N GLN A 44 -10.51 6.47 -15.40
CA GLN A 44 -10.19 5.10 -15.78
C GLN A 44 -11.33 4.14 -15.43
N SER A 45 -12.41 4.65 -14.89
CA SER A 45 -13.56 3.88 -14.51
C SER A 45 -14.65 4.00 -15.55
N ASP A 46 -15.47 2.96 -15.67
CA ASP A 46 -16.62 2.97 -16.56
C ASP A 46 -17.75 2.15 -15.91
N PRO A 47 -18.57 2.83 -15.09
CA PRO A 47 -19.67 2.12 -14.41
C PRO A 47 -20.68 1.47 -15.37
N SER A 48 -20.77 1.97 -16.60
CA SER A 48 -21.71 1.39 -17.56
C SER A 48 -21.34 -0.05 -17.93
N ILE A 49 -20.08 -0.44 -17.75
CA ILE A 49 -19.64 -1.80 -17.98
C ILE A 49 -19.12 -2.45 -16.68
N ASN A 50 -19.58 -1.93 -15.55
CA ASN A 50 -19.24 -2.44 -14.23
C ASN A 50 -17.72 -2.44 -14.00
N ARG A 51 -17.10 -1.31 -14.29
CA ARG A 51 -15.67 -1.17 -14.09
C ARG A 51 -15.40 0.06 -13.23
N TRP A 52 -14.83 -0.19 -12.05
CA TRP A 52 -14.39 0.87 -11.15
C TRP A 52 -12.91 0.64 -10.89
N PHE A 53 -12.13 1.73 -10.83
CA PHE A 53 -10.68 1.64 -10.72
C PHE A 53 -10.17 2.62 -9.66
N TRP A 54 -9.27 2.15 -8.83
CA TRP A 54 -8.61 2.96 -7.81
C TRP A 54 -7.10 2.84 -7.98
N SER A 55 -6.38 3.90 -7.61
CA SER A 55 -4.95 3.82 -7.37
C SER A 55 -4.73 3.84 -5.87
N TYR A 56 -3.64 3.24 -5.44
CA TYR A 56 -3.24 3.32 -4.04
C TYR A 56 -1.74 3.57 -3.98
N HIS A 57 -1.38 4.51 -3.10
CA HIS A 57 0.00 4.88 -2.83
C HIS A 57 0.39 4.25 -1.51
N VAL A 58 1.46 3.49 -1.51
CA VAL A 58 1.97 2.83 -0.30
C VAL A 58 3.32 3.44 0.04
N ARG A 59 3.50 3.77 1.30
CA ARG A 59 4.77 4.21 1.84
C ARG A 59 5.16 3.24 2.95
N ILE A 60 6.37 2.68 2.84
CA ILE A 60 6.90 1.73 3.81
C ILE A 60 8.08 2.39 4.50
N GLU A 61 8.03 2.47 5.82
CA GLU A 61 9.05 3.15 6.62
C GLU A 61 9.70 2.14 7.56
N ASN A 62 11.03 2.16 7.60
CA ASN A 62 11.78 1.29 8.50
C ASN A 62 12.19 2.07 9.75
N GLY A 63 11.44 1.89 10.85
CA GLY A 63 11.76 2.50 12.14
C GLY A 63 12.60 1.61 13.03
N GLY A 64 13.04 0.46 12.52
CA GLY A 64 13.90 -0.45 13.28
C GLY A 64 15.36 -0.12 13.14
N GLY A 65 16.20 -0.92 13.76
CA GLY A 65 17.64 -0.72 13.76
C GLY A 65 18.41 -1.50 12.70
N ARG A 66 17.72 -2.24 11.85
CA ARG A 66 18.33 -3.08 10.83
C ARG A 66 17.72 -2.79 9.47
N SER A 67 18.51 -2.97 8.41
CA SER A 67 17.98 -2.90 7.06
C SER A 67 17.07 -4.11 6.81
N VAL A 68 16.01 -3.90 6.06
CA VAL A 68 15.09 -4.98 5.67
C VAL A 68 14.90 -4.92 4.16
N GLN A 69 14.64 -6.09 3.58
CA GLN A 69 14.34 -6.18 2.15
C GLN A 69 12.97 -6.79 1.97
N LEU A 70 12.15 -6.14 1.16
CA LEU A 70 10.83 -6.65 0.82
C LEU A 70 10.98 -7.73 -0.23
N LEU A 71 10.49 -8.94 0.06
CA LEU A 71 10.63 -10.08 -0.83
C LEU A 71 9.38 -10.37 -1.62
N SER A 72 8.21 -10.31 -0.97
CA SER A 72 6.97 -10.68 -1.64
C SER A 72 5.79 -9.96 -1.01
N ARG A 73 4.68 -9.97 -1.74
CA ARG A 73 3.44 -9.37 -1.30
C ARG A 73 2.31 -10.38 -1.34
N SER A 74 1.37 -10.23 -0.45
CA SER A 74 0.15 -11.03 -0.42
C SER A 74 -1.02 -10.08 -0.20
N TRP A 75 -1.97 -10.05 -1.12
CA TRP A 75 -3.13 -9.19 -1.06
C TRP A 75 -4.40 -10.00 -0.97
N LYS A 76 -5.34 -9.50 -0.19
CA LYS A 76 -6.70 -10.00 -0.12
C LYS A 76 -7.61 -8.85 -0.53
N ILE A 77 -8.32 -9.03 -1.63
CA ILE A 77 -9.18 -8.01 -2.19
C ILE A 77 -10.61 -8.53 -2.08
N THR A 78 -11.46 -7.79 -1.37
CA THR A 78 -12.86 -8.17 -1.18
C THR A 78 -13.71 -7.18 -1.96
N ASP A 79 -14.55 -7.70 -2.88
CA ASP A 79 -15.42 -6.81 -3.66
C ASP A 79 -16.71 -6.52 -2.90
N GLY A 80 -17.58 -5.70 -3.52
CA GLY A 80 -18.82 -5.27 -2.86
C GLY A 80 -19.83 -6.37 -2.64
N ARG A 81 -19.65 -7.53 -3.26
CA ARG A 81 -20.52 -8.69 -3.05
C ARG A 81 -19.95 -9.62 -2.00
N GLY A 82 -18.79 -9.31 -1.44
CA GLY A 82 -18.14 -10.15 -0.45
C GLY A 82 -17.25 -11.25 -1.04
N VAL A 83 -17.05 -11.24 -2.34
CA VAL A 83 -16.16 -12.22 -2.98
C VAL A 83 -14.71 -11.80 -2.72
N VAL A 84 -13.91 -12.75 -2.28
CA VAL A 84 -12.51 -12.51 -1.91
C VAL A 84 -11.60 -13.02 -3.02
N HIS A 85 -10.69 -12.16 -3.46
CA HIS A 85 -9.67 -12.51 -4.43
C HIS A 85 -8.31 -12.38 -3.76
N GLU A 86 -7.46 -13.39 -3.89
CA GLU A 86 -6.12 -13.35 -3.32
C GLU A 86 -5.10 -13.23 -4.43
N VAL A 87 -4.14 -12.33 -4.23
CA VAL A 87 -3.07 -12.07 -5.19
C VAL A 87 -1.75 -12.16 -4.45
N GLN A 88 -0.84 -12.96 -4.96
CA GLN A 88 0.49 -13.10 -4.39
C GLN A 88 1.52 -12.89 -5.48
N GLY A 89 2.66 -12.34 -5.13
CA GLY A 89 3.72 -12.13 -6.08
C GLY A 89 5.00 -11.65 -5.41
N GLU A 90 6.07 -11.70 -6.18
CA GLU A 90 7.39 -11.27 -5.70
C GLU A 90 7.52 -9.76 -5.82
N GLY A 91 8.07 -9.14 -4.77
CA GLY A 91 8.35 -7.72 -4.79
C GLY A 91 7.13 -6.84 -4.92
N VAL A 92 7.36 -5.59 -5.26
CA VAL A 92 6.33 -4.59 -5.53
C VAL A 92 6.77 -3.79 -6.76
N VAL A 93 5.88 -3.61 -7.71
CA VAL A 93 6.12 -2.89 -8.98
C VAL A 93 7.46 -3.23 -9.62
N GLY A 94 7.80 -4.52 -9.60
CA GLY A 94 9.03 -5.01 -10.23
C GLY A 94 10.30 -4.86 -9.40
N GLU A 95 10.18 -4.49 -8.12
CA GLU A 95 11.34 -4.27 -7.26
C GLU A 95 11.23 -5.04 -5.96
N MET A 96 12.39 -5.40 -5.42
CA MET A 96 12.50 -5.93 -4.06
C MET A 96 13.33 -4.92 -3.26
N PRO A 97 12.71 -3.83 -2.79
CA PRO A 97 13.49 -2.73 -2.22
C PRO A 97 14.15 -3.11 -0.90
N LEU A 98 15.38 -2.61 -0.76
CA LEU A 98 16.13 -2.70 0.49
C LEU A 98 15.92 -1.36 1.20
N ILE A 99 15.42 -1.42 2.43
CA ILE A 99 15.08 -0.22 3.19
C ILE A 99 15.98 -0.17 4.41
N ALA A 100 16.85 0.84 4.43
CA ALA A 100 17.78 1.05 5.55
C ALA A 100 17.01 1.57 6.78
N PRO A 101 17.62 1.47 7.99
CA PRO A 101 17.03 2.09 9.17
C PRO A 101 16.74 3.57 8.89
N GLU A 102 15.55 4.01 9.29
CA GLU A 102 15.03 5.37 9.06
C GLU A 102 14.79 5.69 7.59
N GLY A 103 14.94 4.71 6.70
CA GLY A 103 14.62 4.86 5.30
C GLY A 103 13.17 4.54 4.99
N SER A 104 12.79 4.82 3.77
CA SER A 104 11.44 4.54 3.30
C SER A 104 11.44 4.18 1.82
N PHE A 105 10.34 3.55 1.40
CA PHE A 105 10.12 3.21 -0.01
C PHE A 105 8.66 3.46 -0.34
N ASP A 106 8.40 4.16 -1.44
CA ASP A 106 7.05 4.49 -1.89
C ASP A 106 6.79 3.84 -3.23
N TYR A 107 5.55 3.40 -3.44
CA TYR A 107 5.13 2.98 -4.78
C TYR A 107 3.64 3.25 -4.96
N VAL A 108 3.22 3.27 -6.22
CA VAL A 108 1.81 3.45 -6.59
C VAL A 108 1.40 2.28 -7.45
N SER A 109 0.21 1.75 -7.18
CA SER A 109 -0.34 0.66 -7.96
C SER A 109 -1.83 0.89 -8.12
N GLY A 110 -2.51 -0.01 -8.82
CA GLY A 110 -3.93 0.16 -9.09
C GLY A 110 -4.70 -1.12 -8.83
N CYS A 111 -5.99 -0.95 -8.57
CA CYS A 111 -6.90 -2.07 -8.34
C CYS A 111 -8.23 -1.82 -9.05
N PRO A 112 -8.60 -2.67 -10.02
CA PRO A 112 -9.93 -2.62 -10.63
C PRO A 112 -10.89 -3.51 -9.86
N LEU A 113 -12.15 -3.10 -9.79
CA LEU A 113 -13.23 -3.96 -9.29
C LEU A 113 -14.41 -3.88 -10.24
N ASP A 114 -15.26 -4.89 -10.20
CA ASP A 114 -16.51 -4.90 -10.93
C ASP A 114 -17.70 -4.50 -10.06
N THR A 115 -17.41 -3.94 -8.89
CA THR A 115 -18.40 -3.37 -7.98
C THR A 115 -17.92 -1.98 -7.54
N PRO A 116 -18.85 -1.09 -7.13
CA PRO A 116 -18.44 0.28 -6.75
C PRO A 116 -17.79 0.39 -5.38
N SER A 117 -17.68 -0.71 -4.66
CA SER A 117 -17.05 -0.70 -3.35
C SER A 117 -16.31 -2.01 -3.11
N GLY A 118 -15.40 -1.97 -2.18
CA GLY A 118 -14.64 -3.14 -1.76
C GLY A 118 -13.61 -2.75 -0.72
N SER A 119 -12.68 -3.65 -0.46
CA SER A 119 -11.59 -3.38 0.47
C SER A 119 -10.36 -4.18 0.09
N MET A 120 -9.21 -3.73 0.57
CA MET A 120 -7.95 -4.43 0.40
C MET A 120 -7.26 -4.56 1.75
N SER A 121 -6.58 -5.68 1.95
CA SER A 121 -5.71 -5.91 3.09
C SER A 121 -4.62 -6.88 2.63
N GLY A 122 -3.58 -7.03 3.43
CA GLY A 122 -2.54 -7.96 3.07
C GLY A 122 -1.32 -7.85 3.93
N SER A 123 -0.22 -8.36 3.41
CA SER A 123 1.05 -8.36 4.11
C SER A 123 2.19 -8.38 3.13
N TYR A 124 3.37 -7.96 3.61
CA TYR A 124 4.63 -8.11 2.90
C TYR A 124 5.49 -9.10 3.67
N ARG A 125 6.20 -9.95 2.94
CA ARG A 125 7.25 -10.77 3.55
C ARG A 125 8.57 -10.05 3.39
N MET A 126 9.27 -9.89 4.50
CA MET A 126 10.54 -9.19 4.52
C MET A 126 11.63 -10.05 5.15
N VAL A 127 12.87 -9.73 4.83
CA VAL A 127 14.04 -10.39 5.43
C VAL A 127 14.95 -9.30 6.00
N ASP A 128 15.48 -9.53 7.20
CA ASP A 128 16.41 -8.60 7.81
C ASP A 128 17.87 -8.96 7.48
N GLU A 129 18.80 -8.19 8.02
CA GLU A 129 20.24 -8.37 7.75
C GLU A 129 20.76 -9.72 8.20
N ASP A 130 20.12 -10.33 9.17
CA ASP A 130 20.56 -11.62 9.72
C ASP A 130 19.93 -12.79 8.98
N GLY A 131 19.12 -12.54 7.97
CA GLY A 131 18.44 -13.56 7.21
C GLY A 131 17.14 -14.02 7.81
N GLY A 132 16.67 -13.40 8.89
CA GLY A 132 15.39 -13.73 9.49
C GLY A 132 14.24 -13.15 8.67
N THR A 133 13.23 -13.97 8.37
CA THR A 133 12.06 -13.53 7.62
C THR A 133 10.89 -13.25 8.54
N PHE A 134 10.07 -12.30 8.18
CA PHE A 134 8.89 -11.95 8.96
C PHE A 134 7.86 -11.29 8.05
N ASP A 135 6.61 -11.29 8.51
CA ASP A 135 5.53 -10.66 7.76
C ASP A 135 5.18 -9.31 8.39
N VAL A 136 4.91 -8.35 7.53
CA VAL A 136 4.52 -7.00 7.92
C VAL A 136 3.13 -6.75 7.42
N ASP A 137 2.22 -6.33 8.29
CA ASP A 137 0.84 -6.10 7.91
C ASP A 137 0.66 -4.84 7.09
N ILE A 138 -0.16 -4.94 6.04
CA ILE A 138 -0.65 -3.79 5.31
C ILE A 138 -1.98 -3.42 5.94
N PRO A 139 -2.22 -2.15 6.30
CA PRO A 139 -3.49 -1.78 6.90
C PRO A 139 -4.64 -2.04 5.93
N LYS A 140 -5.76 -2.51 6.46
CA LYS A 140 -6.96 -2.68 5.65
C LYS A 140 -7.49 -1.31 5.26
N PHE A 141 -7.86 -1.15 4.00
CA PHE A 141 -8.43 0.10 3.54
C PHE A 141 -9.60 -0.15 2.59
N ALA A 142 -10.52 0.79 2.57
CA ALA A 142 -11.72 0.69 1.75
C ALA A 142 -11.47 1.22 0.36
N LEU A 143 -12.15 0.61 -0.61
CA LEU A 143 -12.23 1.09 -1.98
C LEU A 143 -13.66 1.55 -2.19
N LEU A 144 -13.86 2.85 -2.30
CA LEU A 144 -15.20 3.43 -2.39
C LEU A 144 -15.28 4.35 -3.60
N ALA A 145 -16.23 4.09 -4.49
CA ALA A 145 -16.51 5.01 -5.58
C ALA A 145 -17.49 6.07 -5.08
N PRO A 146 -17.39 7.30 -5.56
CA PRO A 146 -18.34 8.34 -5.18
C PRO A 146 -19.76 7.96 -5.59
N VAL A 147 -20.72 8.35 -4.78
CA VAL A 147 -22.14 8.16 -5.08
C VAL A 147 -22.66 9.41 -5.77
N ASN A 148 -23.32 9.23 -6.91
CA ASN A 148 -23.90 10.34 -7.64
C ASN A 148 -25.38 10.47 -7.36
#